data_3008e143e67b5cf65b64982de9c2a63d
#
_entry.id   3008e143e67b5cf65b64982de9c2a63d
#
_cell.length_a   1.000
_cell.length_b   1.000
_cell.length_c   1.000
_cell.angle_alpha   90.00
_cell.angle_beta   90.00
_cell.angle_gamma   90.00
#
_symmetry.space_group_name_H-M   'P 1'
#
loop_
_entity.id
_entity.type
_entity.pdbx_description
1 polymer ?
#
loop_
_entity_poly.entity_id
_entity_poly.type
_entity_poly.pdbx_seq_one_letter_code
_entity_poly.pdbx_strand_id
1 'polypeptide(L)'
;MSEYFPTEIEAYWQEQWFKNKSFKPEPITSKKPKKYILEMFPYPSGNIHMGHVRNYTIGDVVARFRKAQGDNVLHPMGWDAFGMPAENAAMEKKIHPKEWTYKNIKTMKKQLQSLGLSIDWDREFATCDPEYFKHQQKIFLDLFSAGVAYRKESLVNWDPVDKTVLANEQVIDGKGWRSGAVVERKTLTQWFLNIASDAERLLGEIQKLKEWPERVKVMQENWIGKSSGISFEFEAVNSENTQAEPIKVFTTRPDTLFGATFCGISIDHPIALELYKSNIKAKKFIKKCHKIGSTAEAIDKAEKEGFLTGYKVKHPFKLSLIHI
;
A
#
# COMPACT_ATOMS: atom_id res chain seq x y z
N MET A 1 -9.68 -6.87 -55.18
CA MET A 1 -9.88 -6.67 -53.73
C MET A 1 -9.46 -5.25 -53.42
N SER A 2 -10.34 -4.43 -52.86
CA SER A 2 -10.00 -3.06 -52.46
C SER A 2 -8.90 -3.10 -51.41
N GLU A 3 -7.86 -2.32 -51.59
CA GLU A 3 -6.76 -2.21 -50.67
C GLU A 3 -7.29 -1.64 -49.32
N TYR A 4 -6.88 -2.23 -48.19
CA TYR A 4 -7.30 -1.79 -46.85
C TYR A 4 -6.44 -0.61 -46.39
N PHE A 5 -7.05 0.55 -46.25
CA PHE A 5 -6.40 1.77 -45.73
C PHE A 5 -6.80 2.01 -44.29
N PRO A 6 -6.00 1.53 -43.30
CA PRO A 6 -6.39 1.57 -41.87
C PRO A 6 -6.76 2.97 -41.39
N THR A 7 -5.98 3.98 -41.71
CA THR A 7 -6.13 5.37 -41.25
C THR A 7 -7.49 5.98 -41.60
N GLU A 8 -8.02 5.66 -42.78
CA GLU A 8 -9.31 6.19 -43.26
C GLU A 8 -10.48 5.37 -42.70
N ILE A 9 -10.34 4.06 -42.78
CA ILE A 9 -11.42 3.12 -42.34
C ILE A 9 -11.60 3.17 -40.83
N GLU A 10 -10.53 3.21 -40.06
CA GLU A 10 -10.59 3.28 -38.60
C GLU A 10 -11.21 4.60 -38.13
N ALA A 11 -10.80 5.73 -38.69
CA ALA A 11 -11.36 7.04 -38.36
C ALA A 11 -12.86 7.11 -38.66
N TYR A 12 -13.28 6.58 -39.82
CA TYR A 12 -14.69 6.52 -40.21
C TYR A 12 -15.52 5.71 -39.21
N TRP A 13 -15.09 4.48 -38.84
CA TRP A 13 -15.83 3.64 -37.91
C TRP A 13 -15.84 4.18 -36.50
N GLN A 14 -14.76 4.75 -36.00
CA GLN A 14 -14.72 5.41 -34.70
C GLN A 14 -15.73 6.54 -34.62
N GLU A 15 -15.86 7.35 -35.69
CA GLU A 15 -16.87 8.40 -35.78
C GLU A 15 -18.30 7.82 -35.77
N GLN A 16 -18.54 6.72 -36.52
CA GLN A 16 -19.86 6.06 -36.53
C GLN A 16 -20.23 5.50 -35.16
N TRP A 17 -19.28 4.84 -34.46
CA TRP A 17 -19.52 4.33 -33.12
C TRP A 17 -19.83 5.44 -32.12
N PHE A 18 -19.16 6.56 -32.23
CA PHE A 18 -19.40 7.71 -31.37
C PHE A 18 -20.79 8.32 -31.63
N LYS A 19 -21.15 8.60 -32.89
CA LYS A 19 -22.43 9.17 -33.28
C LYS A 19 -23.61 8.28 -32.88
N ASN A 20 -23.47 6.99 -33.08
CA ASN A 20 -24.52 6.01 -32.81
C ASN A 20 -24.55 5.54 -31.35
N LYS A 21 -23.62 6.03 -30.49
CA LYS A 21 -23.45 5.56 -29.11
C LYS A 21 -23.37 4.04 -29.01
N SER A 22 -22.62 3.43 -29.95
CA SER A 22 -22.60 1.97 -30.16
C SER A 22 -22.21 1.16 -28.93
N PHE A 23 -21.47 1.74 -28.00
CA PHE A 23 -20.97 1.08 -26.79
C PHE A 23 -21.72 1.48 -25.52
N LYS A 24 -22.76 2.31 -25.63
CA LYS A 24 -23.61 2.66 -24.49
C LYS A 24 -24.41 1.44 -24.05
N PRO A 25 -24.44 1.10 -22.73
CA PRO A 25 -25.26 0.05 -22.21
C PRO A 25 -26.75 0.43 -22.27
N GLU A 26 -27.60 -0.58 -22.37
CA GLU A 26 -29.04 -0.42 -22.19
C GLU A 26 -29.35 -0.04 -20.72
N PRO A 27 -30.55 0.53 -20.47
CA PRO A 27 -30.96 0.84 -19.11
C PRO A 27 -30.87 -0.37 -18.18
N ILE A 28 -30.64 -0.12 -16.88
CA ILE A 28 -30.52 -1.18 -15.88
C ILE A 28 -31.75 -2.10 -15.80
N THR A 29 -32.91 -1.59 -16.26
CA THR A 29 -34.15 -2.33 -16.34
C THR A 29 -34.23 -3.33 -17.51
N SER A 30 -33.24 -3.31 -18.42
CA SER A 30 -33.14 -4.29 -19.51
C SER A 30 -33.12 -5.72 -18.96
N LYS A 31 -33.84 -6.63 -19.65
CA LYS A 31 -33.89 -8.06 -19.32
C LYS A 31 -32.64 -8.84 -19.79
N LYS A 32 -31.79 -8.22 -20.60
CA LYS A 32 -30.57 -8.87 -21.07
C LYS A 32 -29.60 -9.17 -19.91
N PRO A 33 -28.83 -10.27 -19.98
CA PRO A 33 -27.80 -10.55 -19.01
C PRO A 33 -26.83 -9.36 -18.92
N LYS A 34 -26.55 -8.89 -17.69
CA LYS A 34 -25.69 -7.73 -17.46
C LYS A 34 -24.25 -8.18 -17.27
N LYS A 35 -23.34 -7.52 -17.95
CA LYS A 35 -21.89 -7.72 -17.83
C LYS A 35 -21.20 -6.40 -17.52
N TYR A 36 -20.39 -6.39 -16.49
CA TYR A 36 -19.55 -5.28 -16.12
C TYR A 36 -18.09 -5.65 -16.42
N ILE A 37 -17.50 -4.97 -17.39
CA ILE A 37 -16.12 -5.17 -17.79
C ILE A 37 -15.33 -3.99 -17.24
N LEU A 38 -14.36 -4.29 -16.38
CA LEU A 38 -13.57 -3.29 -15.67
C LEU A 38 -12.10 -3.66 -15.73
N GLU A 39 -11.30 -2.76 -16.26
CA GLU A 39 -9.85 -2.78 -16.14
C GLU A 39 -9.40 -1.81 -15.05
N MET A 40 -8.15 -1.94 -14.63
CA MET A 40 -7.53 -0.97 -13.73
C MET A 40 -7.46 0.39 -14.42
N PHE A 41 -8.02 1.41 -13.78
CA PHE A 41 -8.01 2.77 -14.30
C PHE A 41 -6.58 3.31 -14.39
N PRO A 42 -6.26 4.06 -15.47
CA PRO A 42 -4.94 4.62 -15.63
C PRO A 42 -4.72 5.80 -14.69
N TYR A 43 -3.48 5.93 -14.24
CA TYR A 43 -3.01 7.14 -13.59
C TYR A 43 -2.66 8.18 -14.66
N PRO A 44 -3.20 9.42 -14.62
CA PRO A 44 -2.97 10.42 -15.67
C PRO A 44 -1.58 11.07 -15.54
N SER A 45 -0.52 10.31 -15.87
CA SER A 45 0.87 10.72 -15.70
C SER A 45 1.53 11.29 -16.97
N GLY A 46 0.81 11.32 -18.11
CA GLY A 46 1.35 11.85 -19.38
C GLY A 46 0.77 11.16 -20.61
N ASN A 47 1.55 10.34 -21.30
CA ASN A 47 1.12 9.55 -22.45
C ASN A 47 0.81 8.12 -22.05
N ILE A 48 -0.05 7.43 -22.83
CA ILE A 48 -0.21 5.98 -22.69
C ILE A 48 1.08 5.27 -23.14
N HIS A 49 1.27 4.06 -22.67
CA HIS A 49 2.35 3.15 -23.04
C HIS A 49 1.79 1.76 -23.34
N MET A 50 2.64 0.85 -23.84
CA MET A 50 2.21 -0.49 -24.23
C MET A 50 1.51 -1.29 -23.13
N GLY A 51 1.81 -1.03 -21.85
CA GLY A 51 1.08 -1.61 -20.73
C GLY A 51 -0.39 -1.21 -20.70
N HIS A 52 -0.70 0.05 -20.98
CA HIS A 52 -2.09 0.53 -21.14
C HIS A 52 -2.77 -0.12 -22.32
N VAL A 53 -2.08 -0.16 -23.49
CA VAL A 53 -2.63 -0.79 -24.70
C VAL A 53 -2.99 -2.24 -24.41
N ARG A 54 -2.08 -3.01 -23.83
CA ARG A 54 -2.33 -4.42 -23.48
C ARG A 54 -3.53 -4.58 -22.53
N ASN A 55 -3.56 -3.80 -21.45
CA ASN A 55 -4.61 -3.91 -20.42
C ASN A 55 -6.00 -3.65 -21.04
N TYR A 56 -6.16 -2.53 -21.73
CA TYR A 56 -7.46 -2.12 -22.26
C TYR A 56 -7.88 -2.92 -23.49
N THR A 57 -6.94 -3.41 -24.30
CA THR A 57 -7.28 -4.30 -25.42
C THR A 57 -7.84 -5.64 -24.93
N ILE A 58 -7.31 -6.19 -23.85
CA ILE A 58 -7.83 -7.44 -23.28
C ILE A 58 -9.28 -7.26 -22.82
N GLY A 59 -9.58 -6.19 -22.09
CA GLY A 59 -10.94 -5.88 -21.66
C GLY A 59 -11.87 -5.57 -22.85
N ASP A 60 -11.39 -4.85 -23.85
CA ASP A 60 -12.15 -4.53 -25.07
C ASP A 60 -12.58 -5.79 -25.83
N VAL A 61 -11.68 -6.75 -25.96
CA VAL A 61 -12.02 -8.05 -26.58
C VAL A 61 -13.15 -8.75 -25.83
N VAL A 62 -13.07 -8.78 -24.50
CA VAL A 62 -14.12 -9.38 -23.66
C VAL A 62 -15.44 -8.61 -23.80
N ALA A 63 -15.38 -7.27 -23.75
CA ALA A 63 -16.55 -6.41 -23.86
C ALA A 63 -17.27 -6.61 -25.22
N ARG A 64 -16.53 -6.60 -26.32
CA ARG A 64 -17.06 -6.84 -27.67
C ARG A 64 -17.63 -8.24 -27.82
N PHE A 65 -16.93 -9.27 -27.32
CA PHE A 65 -17.42 -10.65 -27.34
C PHE A 65 -18.74 -10.77 -26.60
N ARG A 66 -18.84 -10.25 -25.38
CA ARG A 66 -20.08 -10.29 -24.59
C ARG A 66 -21.22 -9.54 -25.25
N LYS A 67 -20.93 -8.38 -25.84
CA LYS A 67 -21.92 -7.62 -26.58
C LYS A 67 -22.43 -8.39 -27.83
N ALA A 68 -21.54 -9.05 -28.56
CA ALA A 68 -21.89 -9.88 -29.71
C ALA A 68 -22.77 -11.09 -29.30
N GLN A 69 -22.61 -11.60 -28.07
CA GLN A 69 -23.49 -12.63 -27.49
C GLN A 69 -24.88 -12.11 -27.05
N GLY A 70 -25.13 -10.82 -27.20
CA GLY A 70 -26.42 -10.19 -26.82
C GLY A 70 -26.47 -9.70 -25.37
N ASP A 71 -25.40 -9.73 -24.62
CA ASP A 71 -25.33 -9.20 -23.26
C ASP A 71 -25.44 -7.67 -23.24
N ASN A 72 -26.02 -7.12 -22.17
CA ASN A 72 -25.99 -5.69 -21.85
C ASN A 72 -24.66 -5.38 -21.12
N VAL A 73 -23.69 -4.82 -21.86
CA VAL A 73 -22.32 -4.62 -21.39
C VAL A 73 -22.12 -3.19 -20.91
N LEU A 74 -21.67 -3.02 -19.68
CA LEU A 74 -21.11 -1.79 -19.15
C LEU A 74 -19.58 -1.89 -19.16
N HIS A 75 -18.93 -1.03 -19.96
CA HIS A 75 -17.47 -0.93 -20.10
C HIS A 75 -17.05 0.52 -19.91
N PRO A 76 -16.90 1.01 -18.65
CA PRO A 76 -16.61 2.39 -18.33
C PRO A 76 -15.11 2.69 -18.35
N MET A 77 -14.78 3.99 -18.32
CA MET A 77 -13.42 4.48 -18.09
C MET A 77 -13.40 5.42 -16.87
N GLY A 78 -12.39 5.30 -16.06
CA GLY A 78 -12.08 6.22 -14.97
C GLY A 78 -10.61 6.64 -14.98
N TRP A 79 -10.29 7.67 -14.21
CA TRP A 79 -8.93 8.18 -14.03
C TRP A 79 -8.58 8.13 -12.56
N ASP A 80 -7.54 7.36 -12.20
CA ASP A 80 -6.99 7.38 -10.85
C ASP A 80 -6.14 8.65 -10.70
N ALA A 81 -6.77 9.73 -10.24
CA ALA A 81 -6.30 11.09 -10.46
C ALA A 81 -5.84 11.81 -9.19
N PHE A 82 -5.79 11.13 -8.04
CA PHE A 82 -5.20 11.64 -6.82
C PHE A 82 -3.81 11.07 -6.57
N GLY A 83 -3.03 11.76 -5.76
CA GLY A 83 -1.82 11.25 -5.17
C GLY A 83 -0.55 12.00 -5.53
N MET A 84 0.51 11.63 -4.82
CA MET A 84 1.82 12.29 -4.87
C MET A 84 2.47 12.35 -6.27
N PRO A 85 2.32 11.37 -7.18
CA PRO A 85 2.95 11.49 -8.50
C PRO A 85 2.49 12.70 -9.30
N ALA A 86 1.19 13.05 -9.25
CA ALA A 86 0.70 14.26 -9.91
C ALA A 86 1.19 15.54 -9.23
N GLU A 87 1.18 15.55 -7.90
CA GLU A 87 1.67 16.68 -7.09
C GLU A 87 3.16 16.91 -7.32
N ASN A 88 3.95 15.84 -7.38
CA ASN A 88 5.38 15.89 -7.62
C ASN A 88 5.72 16.45 -9.00
N ALA A 89 5.05 15.92 -10.03
CA ALA A 89 5.23 16.42 -11.40
C ALA A 89 4.81 17.89 -11.53
N ALA A 90 3.74 18.27 -10.83
CA ALA A 90 3.28 19.67 -10.82
C ALA A 90 4.27 20.59 -10.12
N MET A 91 4.85 20.17 -8.99
CA MET A 91 5.90 20.93 -8.29
C MET A 91 7.15 21.09 -9.16
N GLU A 92 7.64 20.02 -9.77
CA GLU A 92 8.79 20.03 -10.65
C GLU A 92 8.59 20.98 -11.85
N LYS A 93 7.38 20.98 -12.43
CA LYS A 93 7.02 21.82 -13.56
C LYS A 93 6.49 23.20 -13.17
N LYS A 94 6.39 23.50 -11.86
CA LYS A 94 5.86 24.77 -11.32
C LYS A 94 4.46 25.11 -11.84
N ILE A 95 3.57 24.14 -11.92
CA ILE A 95 2.18 24.28 -12.32
C ILE A 95 1.24 23.72 -11.24
N HIS A 96 -0.02 24.10 -11.28
CA HIS A 96 -1.01 23.58 -10.34
C HIS A 96 -1.32 22.09 -10.63
N PRO A 97 -1.38 21.18 -9.62
CA PRO A 97 -1.65 19.75 -9.82
C PRO A 97 -2.95 19.49 -10.61
N LYS A 98 -4.01 20.26 -10.38
CA LYS A 98 -5.26 20.16 -11.12
C LYS A 98 -5.05 20.35 -12.63
N GLU A 99 -4.34 21.39 -13.02
CA GLU A 99 -4.09 21.69 -14.45
C GLU A 99 -3.26 20.60 -15.10
N TRP A 100 -2.24 20.12 -14.41
CA TRP A 100 -1.42 19.00 -14.86
C TRP A 100 -2.27 17.75 -15.09
N THR A 101 -3.07 17.38 -14.09
CA THR A 101 -3.91 16.17 -14.11
C THR A 101 -4.91 16.20 -15.26
N TYR A 102 -5.71 17.26 -15.38
CA TYR A 102 -6.72 17.33 -16.45
C TYR A 102 -6.12 17.47 -17.85
N LYS A 103 -4.94 18.10 -17.98
CA LYS A 103 -4.20 18.12 -19.25
C LYS A 103 -3.80 16.71 -19.66
N ASN A 104 -3.28 15.91 -18.72
CA ASN A 104 -2.90 14.53 -18.99
C ASN A 104 -4.11 13.65 -19.31
N ILE A 105 -5.21 13.78 -18.57
CA ILE A 105 -6.47 13.09 -18.86
C ILE A 105 -6.88 13.37 -20.31
N LYS A 106 -6.90 14.64 -20.72
CA LYS A 106 -7.25 15.02 -22.09
C LYS A 106 -6.34 14.38 -23.16
N THR A 107 -5.04 14.32 -22.87
CA THR A 107 -4.05 13.70 -23.78
C THR A 107 -4.27 12.19 -23.88
N MET A 108 -4.31 11.51 -22.74
CA MET A 108 -4.47 10.06 -22.69
C MET A 108 -5.84 9.61 -23.24
N LYS A 109 -6.91 10.37 -22.96
CA LYS A 109 -8.23 10.12 -23.53
C LYS A 109 -8.19 10.09 -25.06
N LYS A 110 -7.56 11.10 -25.70
CA LYS A 110 -7.41 11.12 -27.15
C LYS A 110 -6.65 9.90 -27.68
N GLN A 111 -5.59 9.51 -26.98
CA GLN A 111 -4.80 8.34 -27.36
C GLN A 111 -5.58 7.04 -27.21
N LEU A 112 -6.35 6.87 -26.12
CA LEU A 112 -7.22 5.70 -25.91
C LEU A 112 -8.36 5.66 -26.92
N GLN A 113 -8.95 6.81 -27.26
CA GLN A 113 -9.99 6.91 -28.28
C GLN A 113 -9.47 6.50 -29.67
N SER A 114 -8.21 6.86 -30.02
CA SER A 114 -7.61 6.47 -31.29
C SER A 114 -7.38 4.96 -31.44
N LEU A 115 -7.37 4.20 -30.32
CA LEU A 115 -7.35 2.73 -30.34
C LEU A 115 -8.70 2.11 -30.70
N GLY A 116 -9.78 2.91 -30.78
CA GLY A 116 -11.12 2.44 -31.12
C GLY A 116 -11.75 1.51 -30.08
N LEU A 117 -11.39 1.62 -28.81
CA LEU A 117 -11.91 0.78 -27.71
C LEU A 117 -13.41 0.96 -27.50
N SER A 118 -14.10 -0.11 -27.11
CA SER A 118 -15.56 -0.14 -26.89
C SER A 118 -15.97 0.42 -25.53
N ILE A 119 -15.38 1.56 -25.17
CA ILE A 119 -15.62 2.23 -23.88
C ILE A 119 -16.85 3.14 -23.97
N ASP A 120 -17.69 3.11 -22.93
CA ASP A 120 -18.76 4.08 -22.75
C ASP A 120 -18.23 5.38 -22.14
N TRP A 121 -17.78 6.29 -23.00
CA TRP A 121 -17.22 7.58 -22.60
C TRP A 121 -18.23 8.54 -21.94
N ASP A 122 -19.54 8.28 -22.04
CA ASP A 122 -20.57 9.03 -21.29
C ASP A 122 -20.49 8.75 -19.78
N ARG A 123 -19.80 7.68 -19.37
CA ARG A 123 -19.59 7.28 -17.98
C ARG A 123 -18.15 7.47 -17.48
N GLU A 124 -17.41 8.30 -18.19
CA GLU A 124 -16.07 8.71 -17.77
C GLU A 124 -16.13 9.52 -16.46
N PHE A 125 -15.17 9.29 -15.57
CA PHE A 125 -15.00 10.08 -14.35
C PHE A 125 -13.54 10.14 -13.92
N ALA A 126 -13.19 11.11 -13.08
CA ALA A 126 -11.90 11.17 -12.41
C ALA A 126 -12.10 11.04 -10.89
N THR A 127 -11.24 10.28 -10.22
CA THR A 127 -11.34 10.10 -8.76
C THR A 127 -11.12 11.39 -7.99
N CYS A 128 -10.50 12.42 -8.60
CA CYS A 128 -10.34 13.76 -8.06
C CYS A 128 -11.54 14.69 -8.27
N ASP A 129 -12.59 14.23 -8.96
CA ASP A 129 -13.80 15.05 -9.12
C ASP A 129 -14.61 15.08 -7.82
N PRO A 130 -15.14 16.26 -7.39
CA PRO A 130 -15.94 16.37 -6.18
C PRO A 130 -17.12 15.40 -6.14
N GLU A 131 -17.75 15.17 -7.30
CA GLU A 131 -18.86 14.23 -7.43
C GLU A 131 -18.46 12.78 -7.15
N TYR A 132 -17.20 12.43 -7.30
CA TYR A 132 -16.66 11.11 -6.96
C TYR A 132 -16.18 11.07 -5.51
N PHE A 133 -15.25 11.94 -5.11
CA PHE A 133 -14.62 11.81 -3.80
C PHE A 133 -15.54 12.11 -2.62
N LYS A 134 -16.66 12.82 -2.81
CA LYS A 134 -17.69 12.95 -1.77
C LYS A 134 -18.18 11.61 -1.23
N HIS A 135 -18.25 10.59 -2.10
CA HIS A 135 -18.62 9.23 -1.68
C HIS A 135 -17.52 8.55 -0.88
N GLN A 136 -16.26 8.76 -1.23
CA GLN A 136 -15.12 8.29 -0.42
C GLN A 136 -15.09 8.94 0.96
N GLN A 137 -15.36 10.25 1.02
CA GLN A 137 -15.47 10.96 2.30
C GLN A 137 -16.61 10.41 3.16
N LYS A 138 -17.75 10.09 2.55
CA LYS A 138 -18.86 9.46 3.27
C LYS A 138 -18.47 8.08 3.84
N ILE A 139 -17.82 7.23 3.03
CA ILE A 139 -17.30 5.93 3.49
C ILE A 139 -16.32 6.11 4.64
N PHE A 140 -15.42 7.10 4.56
CA PHE A 140 -14.48 7.39 5.64
C PHE A 140 -15.20 7.77 6.93
N LEU A 141 -16.25 8.61 6.86
CA LEU A 141 -17.05 8.97 8.02
C LEU A 141 -17.79 7.77 8.63
N ASP A 142 -18.27 6.85 7.79
CA ASP A 142 -18.89 5.61 8.26
C ASP A 142 -17.89 4.71 8.98
N LEU A 143 -16.67 4.56 8.43
CA LEU A 143 -15.58 3.82 9.06
C LEU A 143 -15.15 4.47 10.40
N PHE A 144 -15.10 5.80 10.45
CA PHE A 144 -14.81 6.53 11.68
C PHE A 144 -15.88 6.33 12.75
N SER A 145 -17.16 6.45 12.35
CA SER A 145 -18.30 6.23 13.26
C SER A 145 -18.37 4.80 13.79
N ALA A 146 -17.92 3.82 12.99
CA ALA A 146 -17.82 2.42 13.38
C ALA A 146 -16.58 2.09 14.22
N GLY A 147 -15.70 3.06 14.50
CA GLY A 147 -14.45 2.86 15.24
C GLY A 147 -13.37 2.11 14.45
N VAL A 148 -13.58 1.88 13.16
CA VAL A 148 -12.58 1.25 12.27
C VAL A 148 -11.48 2.25 11.91
N ALA A 149 -11.84 3.48 11.57
CA ALA A 149 -10.89 4.57 11.41
C ALA A 149 -10.70 5.31 12.73
N TYR A 150 -9.46 5.57 13.13
CA TYR A 150 -9.14 6.26 14.38
C TYR A 150 -7.83 7.06 14.24
N ARG A 151 -7.59 7.96 15.19
CA ARG A 151 -6.36 8.76 15.23
C ARG A 151 -5.52 8.33 16.43
N LYS A 152 -4.22 8.22 16.24
CA LYS A 152 -3.24 8.08 17.31
C LYS A 152 -1.91 8.71 16.94
N GLU A 153 -1.11 8.98 17.95
CA GLU A 153 0.29 9.34 17.77
C GLU A 153 1.10 8.11 17.34
N SER A 154 1.94 8.29 16.34
CA SER A 154 2.83 7.25 15.85
C SER A 154 4.15 7.85 15.40
N LEU A 155 5.21 7.09 15.56
CA LEU A 155 6.51 7.43 15.03
C LEU A 155 6.52 7.18 13.52
N VAL A 156 6.80 8.22 12.74
CA VAL A 156 6.79 8.20 11.27
C VAL A 156 8.13 8.61 10.70
N ASN A 157 8.40 8.18 9.47
CA ASN A 157 9.54 8.67 8.70
C ASN A 157 9.16 10.01 8.05
N TRP A 158 9.81 11.07 8.46
CA TRP A 158 9.56 12.42 7.96
C TRP A 158 10.66 12.88 7.01
N ASP A 159 10.28 13.32 5.83
CA ASP A 159 11.18 13.98 4.89
C ASP A 159 11.14 15.50 5.13
N PRO A 160 12.25 16.12 5.59
CA PRO A 160 12.27 17.54 5.92
C PRO A 160 12.27 18.46 4.68
N VAL A 161 12.66 17.94 3.51
CA VAL A 161 12.70 18.67 2.24
C VAL A 161 11.34 18.63 1.57
N ASP A 162 10.79 17.44 1.40
CA ASP A 162 9.47 17.24 0.80
C ASP A 162 8.31 17.53 1.77
N LYS A 163 8.62 17.74 3.06
CA LYS A 163 7.65 18.01 4.13
C LYS A 163 6.49 17.02 4.16
N THR A 164 6.82 15.75 4.02
CA THR A 164 5.84 14.65 3.95
C THR A 164 6.28 13.45 4.77
N VAL A 165 5.32 12.60 5.12
CA VAL A 165 5.57 11.29 5.73
C VAL A 165 5.88 10.28 4.62
N LEU A 166 6.92 9.49 4.83
CA LEU A 166 7.33 8.43 3.92
C LEU A 166 6.96 7.05 4.49
N ALA A 167 6.45 6.19 3.62
CA ALA A 167 6.36 4.75 3.92
C ALA A 167 7.78 4.14 4.05
N ASN A 168 7.89 2.99 4.70
CA ASN A 168 9.20 2.36 4.91
C ASN A 168 9.91 2.07 3.56
N GLU A 169 9.16 1.66 2.54
CA GLU A 169 9.63 1.36 1.19
C GLU A 169 10.16 2.60 0.45
N GLN A 170 9.80 3.78 0.93
CA GLN A 170 10.23 5.08 0.37
C GLN A 170 11.49 5.63 1.07
N VAL A 171 12.04 4.88 2.03
CA VAL A 171 13.29 5.23 2.71
C VAL A 171 14.39 4.27 2.24
N ILE A 172 15.36 4.81 1.50
CA ILE A 172 16.50 4.05 0.96
C ILE A 172 17.77 4.57 1.63
N ASP A 173 18.51 3.70 2.30
CA ASP A 173 19.73 4.05 3.03
C ASP A 173 19.58 5.23 4.01
N GLY A 174 18.41 5.30 4.68
CA GLY A 174 18.09 6.37 5.63
C GLY A 174 17.74 7.70 4.98
N LYS A 175 17.54 7.73 3.66
CA LYS A 175 17.19 8.92 2.88
C LYS A 175 15.84 8.75 2.19
N GLY A 176 15.15 9.86 2.00
CA GLY A 176 13.95 9.89 1.17
C GLY A 176 14.27 9.51 -0.28
N TRP A 177 13.54 8.57 -0.82
CA TRP A 177 13.75 7.98 -2.16
C TRP A 177 13.78 9.02 -3.30
N ARG A 178 13.12 10.15 -3.08
CA ARG A 178 13.01 11.25 -4.05
C ARG A 178 13.90 12.43 -3.72
N SER A 179 13.80 12.96 -2.50
CA SER A 179 14.53 14.16 -2.07
C SER A 179 16.02 13.91 -1.87
N GLY A 180 16.40 12.65 -1.55
CA GLY A 180 17.74 12.30 -1.10
C GLY A 180 18.09 12.86 0.29
N ALA A 181 17.14 13.55 0.96
CA ALA A 181 17.35 14.08 2.30
C ALA A 181 17.37 12.98 3.35
N VAL A 182 18.16 13.18 4.40
CA VAL A 182 18.16 12.27 5.56
C VAL A 182 16.78 12.32 6.22
N VAL A 183 16.15 11.16 6.35
CA VAL A 183 14.83 11.02 6.96
C VAL A 183 14.93 11.21 8.49
N GLU A 184 14.00 11.98 9.03
CA GLU A 184 13.85 12.20 10.47
C GLU A 184 12.74 11.31 11.03
N ARG A 185 12.94 10.79 12.25
CA ARG A 185 11.87 10.11 12.99
C ARG A 185 11.08 11.14 13.78
N LYS A 186 9.80 11.31 13.46
CA LYS A 186 8.89 12.25 14.16
C LYS A 186 7.65 11.55 14.69
N THR A 187 7.23 11.92 15.88
CA THR A 187 5.93 11.52 16.41
C THR A 187 4.86 12.48 15.88
N LEU A 188 3.94 11.95 15.08
CA LEU A 188 2.83 12.70 14.52
C LEU A 188 1.51 11.98 14.78
N THR A 189 0.43 12.76 14.97
CA THR A 189 -0.92 12.21 15.01
C THR A 189 -1.36 11.85 13.60
N GLN A 190 -1.61 10.56 13.36
CA GLN A 190 -1.98 10.00 12.07
C GLN A 190 -3.31 9.27 12.14
N TRP A 191 -3.94 9.09 10.98
CA TRP A 191 -5.08 8.21 10.81
C TRP A 191 -4.64 6.76 10.67
N PHE A 192 -5.37 5.88 11.32
CA PHE A 192 -5.19 4.43 11.26
C PHE A 192 -6.51 3.74 10.96
N LEU A 193 -6.41 2.60 10.29
CA LEU A 193 -7.52 1.68 10.10
C LEU A 193 -7.24 0.41 10.90
N ASN A 194 -8.20 -0.01 11.73
CA ASN A 194 -8.09 -1.21 12.56
C ASN A 194 -8.39 -2.47 11.73
N ILE A 195 -7.57 -2.74 10.73
CA ILE A 195 -7.73 -3.91 9.84
C ILE A 195 -7.38 -5.23 10.52
N ALA A 196 -6.54 -5.20 11.57
CA ALA A 196 -6.10 -6.39 12.29
C ALA A 196 -7.26 -7.13 13.00
N SER A 197 -8.30 -6.41 13.39
CA SER A 197 -9.51 -7.01 13.99
C SER A 197 -10.25 -7.96 13.04
N ASP A 198 -10.10 -7.79 11.74
CA ASP A 198 -10.73 -8.61 10.71
C ASP A 198 -9.83 -9.72 10.16
N ALA A 199 -8.58 -9.82 10.62
CA ALA A 199 -7.59 -10.75 10.06
C ALA A 199 -8.07 -12.21 10.05
N GLU A 200 -8.66 -12.68 11.16
CA GLU A 200 -9.18 -14.05 11.27
C GLU A 200 -10.35 -14.29 10.30
N ARG A 201 -11.26 -13.33 10.19
CA ARG A 201 -12.40 -13.40 9.26
C ARG A 201 -11.91 -13.39 7.81
N LEU A 202 -10.98 -12.51 7.46
CA LEU A 202 -10.40 -12.44 6.11
C LEU A 202 -9.71 -13.76 5.74
N LEU A 203 -8.96 -14.35 6.65
CA LEU A 203 -8.31 -15.65 6.43
C LEU A 203 -9.34 -16.76 6.14
N GLY A 204 -10.42 -16.80 6.90
CA GLY A 204 -11.51 -17.76 6.67
C GLY A 204 -12.27 -17.52 5.36
N GLU A 205 -12.44 -16.26 4.95
CA GLU A 205 -13.16 -15.91 3.71
C GLU A 205 -12.34 -16.22 2.44
N ILE A 206 -11.01 -16.23 2.50
CA ILE A 206 -10.15 -16.61 1.36
C ILE A 206 -10.54 -17.99 0.82
N GLN A 207 -10.88 -18.93 1.69
CA GLN A 207 -11.25 -20.30 1.30
C GLN A 207 -12.55 -20.36 0.49
N LYS A 208 -13.40 -19.34 0.59
CA LYS A 208 -14.67 -19.24 -0.15
C LYS A 208 -14.50 -18.68 -1.57
N LEU A 209 -13.34 -18.13 -1.90
CA LEU A 209 -13.04 -17.50 -3.18
C LEU A 209 -12.69 -18.56 -4.24
N LYS A 210 -13.68 -19.33 -4.67
CA LYS A 210 -13.48 -20.48 -5.60
C LYS A 210 -12.94 -20.08 -6.97
N GLU A 211 -13.33 -18.89 -7.46
CA GLU A 211 -12.94 -18.37 -8.78
C GLU A 211 -11.60 -17.62 -8.78
N TRP A 212 -10.96 -17.49 -7.60
CA TRP A 212 -9.67 -16.81 -7.51
C TRP A 212 -8.50 -17.77 -7.82
N PRO A 213 -7.45 -17.28 -8.52
CA PRO A 213 -6.25 -18.10 -8.74
C PRO A 213 -5.62 -18.56 -7.43
N GLU A 214 -5.28 -19.84 -7.34
CA GLU A 214 -4.72 -20.45 -6.11
C GLU A 214 -3.48 -19.69 -5.62
N ARG A 215 -2.61 -19.30 -6.54
CA ARG A 215 -1.41 -18.49 -6.21
C ARG A 215 -1.77 -17.22 -5.44
N VAL A 216 -2.85 -16.54 -5.82
CA VAL A 216 -3.27 -15.29 -5.17
C VAL A 216 -3.79 -15.58 -3.76
N LYS A 217 -4.56 -16.65 -3.57
CA LYS A 217 -5.04 -17.06 -2.24
C LYS A 217 -3.88 -17.35 -1.29
N VAL A 218 -2.92 -18.16 -1.73
CA VAL A 218 -1.71 -18.46 -0.94
C VAL A 218 -0.92 -17.20 -0.59
N MET A 219 -0.79 -16.25 -1.52
CA MET A 219 -0.13 -14.97 -1.22
C MET A 219 -0.87 -14.18 -0.13
N GLN A 220 -2.21 -14.16 -0.16
CA GLN A 220 -3.02 -13.48 0.86
C GLN A 220 -2.94 -14.17 2.23
N GLU A 221 -2.98 -15.50 2.27
CA GLU A 221 -2.81 -16.29 3.49
C GLU A 221 -1.45 -16.02 4.15
N ASN A 222 -0.37 -16.06 3.35
CA ASN A 222 0.98 -15.76 3.82
C ASN A 222 1.13 -14.31 4.30
N TRP A 223 0.45 -13.37 3.65
CA TRP A 223 0.46 -11.96 4.06
C TRP A 223 -0.23 -11.76 5.42
N ILE A 224 -1.38 -12.39 5.64
CA ILE A 224 -2.07 -12.35 6.93
C ILE A 224 -1.23 -13.04 8.00
N GLY A 225 -0.60 -14.17 7.68
CA GLY A 225 0.46 -14.79 8.45
C GLY A 225 0.01 -15.22 9.85
N LYS A 226 -1.13 -15.94 9.98
CA LYS A 226 -1.60 -16.44 11.27
C LYS A 226 -0.53 -17.28 11.94
N SER A 227 -0.15 -16.89 13.16
CA SER A 227 0.76 -17.66 14.01
C SER A 227 0.16 -17.87 15.40
N SER A 228 0.53 -18.98 16.02
CA SER A 228 0.13 -19.30 17.39
C SER A 228 1.36 -19.49 18.26
N GLY A 229 1.32 -18.98 19.48
CA GLY A 229 2.45 -19.04 20.40
C GLY A 229 2.08 -18.62 21.80
N ILE A 230 3.09 -18.44 22.63
CA ILE A 230 2.95 -18.05 24.03
C ILE A 230 3.58 -16.68 24.25
N SER A 231 2.87 -15.80 24.95
CA SER A 231 3.42 -14.56 25.49
C SER A 231 3.75 -14.75 26.96
N PHE A 232 4.91 -14.28 27.37
CA PHE A 232 5.31 -14.24 28.77
C PHE A 232 6.25 -13.05 29.01
N GLU A 233 6.57 -12.79 30.27
CA GLU A 233 7.44 -11.68 30.65
C GLU A 233 8.70 -12.21 31.34
N PHE A 234 9.84 -11.67 30.94
CA PHE A 234 11.08 -11.84 31.68
C PHE A 234 11.21 -10.73 32.74
N GLU A 235 11.46 -11.11 33.97
CA GLU A 235 11.90 -10.16 34.99
C GLU A 235 13.29 -9.62 34.62
N ALA A 236 13.42 -8.31 34.46
CA ALA A 236 14.70 -7.67 34.16
C ALA A 236 15.32 -7.04 35.41
N VAL A 237 16.65 -7.09 35.49
CA VAL A 237 17.44 -6.45 36.51
C VAL A 237 18.59 -5.66 35.87
N ASN A 238 18.96 -4.53 36.50
CA ASN A 238 20.09 -3.74 36.08
C ASN A 238 21.43 -4.33 36.61
N SER A 239 22.56 -3.67 36.32
CA SER A 239 23.90 -4.09 36.80
C SER A 239 24.04 -4.14 38.33
N GLU A 240 23.18 -3.45 39.06
CA GLU A 240 23.15 -3.41 40.54
C GLU A 240 22.13 -4.40 41.12
N ASN A 241 21.57 -5.31 40.30
CA ASN A 241 20.49 -6.25 40.65
C ASN A 241 19.22 -5.57 41.10
N THR A 242 19.00 -4.30 40.79
CA THR A 242 17.75 -3.60 41.02
C THR A 242 16.75 -3.97 39.92
N GLN A 243 15.50 -4.16 40.29
CA GLN A 243 14.43 -4.51 39.37
C GLN A 243 14.26 -3.41 38.30
N ALA A 244 14.17 -3.82 37.06
CA ALA A 244 13.89 -2.97 35.90
C ALA A 244 12.55 -3.34 35.27
N GLU A 245 12.13 -2.60 34.28
CA GLU A 245 10.91 -2.89 33.54
C GLU A 245 10.95 -4.30 32.93
N PRO A 246 9.93 -5.14 33.13
CA PRO A 246 9.89 -6.49 32.58
C PRO A 246 9.87 -6.48 31.06
N ILE A 247 10.49 -7.47 30.45
CA ILE A 247 10.54 -7.61 28.98
C ILE A 247 9.49 -8.62 28.54
N LYS A 248 8.44 -8.13 27.88
CA LYS A 248 7.41 -8.97 27.30
C LYS A 248 7.90 -9.57 25.97
N VAL A 249 7.81 -10.88 25.85
CA VAL A 249 8.22 -11.63 24.68
C VAL A 249 7.09 -12.53 24.17
N PHE A 250 7.13 -12.82 22.88
CA PHE A 250 6.24 -13.79 22.24
C PHE A 250 7.11 -14.83 21.54
N THR A 251 6.77 -16.12 21.66
CA THR A 251 7.44 -17.19 20.94
C THR A 251 6.45 -18.20 20.39
N THR A 252 6.70 -18.66 19.18
CA THR A 252 6.02 -19.82 18.57
C THR A 252 6.69 -21.15 18.95
N ARG A 253 7.85 -21.11 19.60
CA ARG A 253 8.65 -22.27 20.01
C ARG A 253 9.01 -22.18 21.52
N PRO A 254 8.00 -22.36 22.40
CA PRO A 254 8.23 -22.30 23.85
C PRO A 254 9.20 -23.42 24.35
N ASP A 255 9.28 -24.50 23.63
CA ASP A 255 10.21 -25.62 23.88
C ASP A 255 11.69 -25.19 23.85
N THR A 256 12.03 -24.16 23.06
CA THR A 256 13.40 -23.66 22.94
C THR A 256 13.83 -22.71 24.06
N LEU A 257 12.90 -22.29 24.91
CA LEU A 257 13.17 -21.31 25.96
C LEU A 257 14.26 -21.75 26.93
N PHE A 258 14.35 -23.06 27.21
CA PHE A 258 15.39 -23.63 28.09
C PHE A 258 16.82 -23.45 27.55
N GLY A 259 16.97 -23.21 26.25
CA GLY A 259 18.23 -22.93 25.57
C GLY A 259 18.53 -21.43 25.40
N ALA A 260 17.71 -20.52 25.92
CA ALA A 260 17.92 -19.10 25.79
C ALA A 260 19.20 -18.64 26.50
N THR A 261 20.12 -18.01 25.74
CA THR A 261 21.43 -17.54 26.21
C THR A 261 21.55 -16.02 26.24
N PHE A 262 20.72 -15.32 25.45
CA PHE A 262 20.62 -13.86 25.45
C PHE A 262 19.20 -13.42 25.15
N CYS A 263 18.85 -12.19 25.55
CA CYS A 263 17.60 -11.54 25.24
C CYS A 263 17.88 -10.28 24.41
N GLY A 264 17.37 -10.19 23.21
CA GLY A 264 17.50 -9.00 22.36
C GLY A 264 16.35 -8.02 22.58
N ILE A 265 16.64 -6.74 22.70
CA ILE A 265 15.64 -5.67 22.74
C ILE A 265 15.84 -4.70 21.57
N SER A 266 14.75 -4.04 21.17
CA SER A 266 14.80 -2.95 20.20
C SER A 266 15.58 -1.76 20.76
N ILE A 267 16.19 -0.98 19.87
CA ILE A 267 16.80 0.31 20.22
C ILE A 267 15.78 1.34 20.75
N ASP A 268 14.49 1.12 20.48
CA ASP A 268 13.37 1.96 20.95
C ASP A 268 12.77 1.43 22.28
N HIS A 269 13.30 0.34 22.85
CA HIS A 269 12.85 -0.20 24.13
C HIS A 269 13.19 0.78 25.27
N PRO A 270 12.34 0.92 26.33
CA PRO A 270 12.59 1.82 27.45
C PRO A 270 13.99 1.70 28.05
N ILE A 271 14.50 0.48 28.27
CA ILE A 271 15.88 0.22 28.74
C ILE A 271 16.91 0.82 27.77
N ALA A 272 16.73 0.67 26.46
CA ALA A 272 17.66 1.24 25.46
C ALA A 272 17.59 2.78 25.47
N LEU A 273 16.43 3.36 25.63
CA LEU A 273 16.23 4.82 25.73
C LEU A 273 16.85 5.40 27.02
N GLU A 274 16.80 4.68 28.13
CA GLU A 274 17.50 5.06 29.36
C GLU A 274 19.01 5.06 29.15
N LEU A 275 19.56 4.00 28.55
CA LEU A 275 20.98 3.90 28.23
C LEU A 275 21.42 4.95 27.20
N TYR A 276 20.56 5.34 26.28
CA TYR A 276 20.85 6.45 25.36
C TYR A 276 21.14 7.77 26.10
N LYS A 277 20.48 7.99 27.22
CA LYS A 277 20.66 9.22 28.03
C LYS A 277 21.91 9.16 28.91
N SER A 278 22.23 7.99 29.47
CA SER A 278 23.25 7.79 30.50
C SER A 278 24.59 7.22 30.00
N ASN A 279 24.61 6.56 28.83
CA ASN A 279 25.80 5.84 28.35
C ASN A 279 26.21 6.30 26.94
N ILE A 280 27.43 6.89 26.85
CA ILE A 280 27.96 7.45 25.58
C ILE A 280 28.14 6.38 24.51
N LYS A 281 28.54 5.14 24.89
CA LYS A 281 28.72 4.04 23.92
C LYS A 281 27.39 3.56 23.38
N ALA A 282 26.39 3.37 24.26
CA ALA A 282 25.03 3.04 23.87
C ALA A 282 24.44 4.12 22.96
N LYS A 283 24.65 5.39 23.28
CA LYS A 283 24.21 6.52 22.44
C LYS A 283 24.80 6.47 21.03
N LYS A 284 26.09 6.16 20.89
CA LYS A 284 26.75 6.01 19.58
C LYS A 284 26.17 4.83 18.80
N PHE A 285 25.97 3.69 19.45
CA PHE A 285 25.41 2.49 18.86
C PHE A 285 23.97 2.72 18.36
N ILE A 286 23.09 3.25 19.20
CA ILE A 286 21.71 3.56 18.85
C ILE A 286 21.64 4.53 17.67
N LYS A 287 22.47 5.59 17.66
CA LYS A 287 22.57 6.50 16.51
C LYS A 287 23.04 5.82 15.22
N LYS A 288 23.90 4.81 15.30
CA LYS A 288 24.31 4.00 14.16
C LYS A 288 23.13 3.18 13.65
N CYS A 289 22.40 2.51 14.54
CA CYS A 289 21.24 1.69 14.19
C CYS A 289 20.10 2.51 13.54
N HIS A 290 19.85 3.74 14.01
CA HIS A 290 18.85 4.61 13.38
C HIS A 290 19.17 5.01 11.93
N LYS A 291 20.42 4.87 11.48
CA LYS A 291 20.81 5.11 10.09
C LYS A 291 20.54 3.91 9.19
N ILE A 292 20.39 2.72 9.77
CA ILE A 292 20.03 1.51 9.03
C ILE A 292 18.53 1.63 8.68
N GLY A 293 18.17 1.38 7.43
CA GLY A 293 16.78 1.44 7.00
C GLY A 293 15.87 0.52 7.84
N SER A 294 14.63 0.93 8.05
CA SER A 294 13.64 0.20 8.86
C SER A 294 12.87 -0.88 8.08
N THR A 295 13.18 -1.11 6.80
CA THR A 295 12.57 -2.17 6.01
C THR A 295 13.11 -3.53 6.41
N ALA A 296 12.27 -4.57 6.36
CA ALA A 296 12.70 -5.95 6.66
C ALA A 296 13.90 -6.35 5.78
N GLU A 297 13.91 -5.97 4.52
CA GLU A 297 15.00 -6.24 3.58
C GLU A 297 16.31 -5.52 3.95
N ALA A 298 16.23 -4.26 4.41
CA ALA A 298 17.40 -3.51 4.87
C ALA A 298 17.96 -4.11 6.16
N ILE A 299 17.08 -4.54 7.07
CA ILE A 299 17.47 -5.20 8.34
C ILE A 299 18.10 -6.58 8.07
N ASP A 300 17.59 -7.34 7.10
CA ASP A 300 18.14 -8.65 6.74
C ASP A 300 19.53 -8.55 6.07
N LYS A 301 19.73 -7.53 5.26
CA LYS A 301 21.02 -7.27 4.57
C LYS A 301 22.07 -6.62 5.48
N ALA A 302 21.65 -5.97 6.58
CA ALA A 302 22.58 -5.33 7.50
C ALA A 302 23.41 -6.36 8.27
N GLU A 303 24.69 -6.04 8.52
CA GLU A 303 25.51 -6.80 9.44
C GLU A 303 24.89 -6.78 10.83
N LYS A 304 24.70 -7.98 11.42
CA LYS A 304 24.05 -8.11 12.72
C LYS A 304 25.01 -7.76 13.83
N GLU A 305 24.81 -6.59 14.41
CA GLU A 305 25.56 -6.08 15.53
C GLU A 305 24.69 -5.99 16.78
N GLY A 306 25.30 -6.13 17.95
CA GLY A 306 24.65 -6.00 19.24
C GLY A 306 25.45 -5.13 20.20
N PHE A 307 24.75 -4.56 21.18
CA PHE A 307 25.33 -3.81 22.27
C PHE A 307 24.91 -4.44 23.59
N LEU A 308 25.89 -4.83 24.41
CA LEU A 308 25.63 -5.36 25.74
C LEU A 308 25.21 -4.22 26.67
N THR A 309 23.96 -4.31 27.15
CA THR A 309 23.35 -3.25 27.95
C THR A 309 23.84 -3.19 29.40
N GLY A 310 24.42 -4.28 29.92
CA GLY A 310 24.67 -4.47 31.34
C GLY A 310 23.46 -4.96 32.14
N TYR A 311 22.28 -4.92 31.56
CA TYR A 311 21.06 -5.50 32.13
C TYR A 311 21.02 -7.01 31.90
N LYS A 312 20.26 -7.71 32.73
CA LYS A 312 20.02 -9.15 32.63
C LYS A 312 18.57 -9.44 32.84
N VAL A 313 18.09 -10.56 32.29
CA VAL A 313 16.78 -11.10 32.60
C VAL A 313 16.87 -12.42 33.35
N LYS A 314 15.94 -12.68 34.25
CA LYS A 314 15.85 -13.96 34.95
C LYS A 314 15.15 -14.97 34.04
N HIS A 315 15.73 -16.16 33.94
CA HIS A 315 15.08 -17.25 33.22
C HIS A 315 13.84 -17.71 34.01
N PRO A 316 12.65 -17.82 33.36
CA PRO A 316 11.40 -18.08 34.11
C PRO A 316 11.35 -19.45 34.80
N PHE A 317 12.14 -20.42 34.31
CA PHE A 317 12.15 -21.79 34.84
C PHE A 317 13.51 -22.25 35.39
N LYS A 318 14.53 -21.43 35.33
CA LYS A 318 15.88 -21.72 35.83
C LYS A 318 16.37 -20.58 36.71
N LEU A 319 17.18 -20.90 37.70
CA LEU A 319 17.85 -19.89 38.54
C LEU A 319 19.06 -19.24 37.84
N SER A 320 18.93 -18.92 36.56
CA SER A 320 19.98 -18.34 35.76
C SER A 320 19.61 -16.93 35.27
N LEU A 321 20.63 -16.09 35.12
CA LEU A 321 20.51 -14.78 34.52
C LEU A 321 20.99 -14.84 33.06
N ILE A 322 20.23 -14.21 32.18
CA ILE A 322 20.45 -14.12 30.75
C ILE A 322 20.84 -12.68 30.41
N HIS A 323 21.85 -12.48 29.57
CA HIS A 323 22.30 -11.15 29.14
C HIS A 323 21.32 -10.46 28.20
N ILE A 324 21.21 -9.15 28.33
CA ILE A 324 20.47 -8.28 27.40
C ILE A 324 21.46 -7.49 26.55
#